data_f15922442f0da51bee580b907014d027
#
_entry.id   f15922442f0da51bee580b907014d027
#
_cell.length_a   1.000
_cell.length_b   1.000
_cell.length_c   1.000
_cell.angle_alpha   90.00
_cell.angle_beta   90.00
_cell.angle_gamma   90.00
#
_symmetry.space_group_name_H-M   'P 1'
#
loop_
_entity.id
_entity.type
_entity.pdbx_description
1 polymer ?
#
loop_
_entity_poly.entity_id
_entity_poly.type
_entity_poly.pdbx_seq_one_letter_code
_entity_poly.pdbx_strand_id
1 'polypeptide(L)'
;MFPMKIKLYGDQEFLHTGRLKLHTGEAHIWKLRWRELERFWEQHISLLDKEECQKAGRYRFYEDKMRYLAGKIAVKMLLKEYSGVDKIVLQKGKYGKLYWQSPPGQREITFNLSHSGKWVLAIFAYRQAVGIDVQEMGEIPEYMEIAKNFFTEEETAEIQETESLERFNQYWAAKEAYLKALGIGLNKGMDFFSVRKNRVIENGKVKSGWKLYPILIKDYAAYAAVQEKGR
;
A
#
# COMPACT_ATOMS: atom_id res chain seq x y z
N MET A 1 15.56 -12.79 14.90
CA MET A 1 14.75 -12.18 13.83
C MET A 1 15.40 -10.85 13.51
N PHE A 2 15.93 -10.68 12.29
CA PHE A 2 16.41 -9.37 11.87
C PHE A 2 15.20 -8.57 11.36
N PRO A 3 15.00 -7.33 11.83
CA PRO A 3 13.91 -6.50 11.35
C PRO A 3 14.09 -6.20 9.87
N MET A 4 12.99 -6.10 9.15
CA MET A 4 12.99 -5.65 7.76
C MET A 4 13.53 -4.22 7.68
N LYS A 5 14.48 -3.98 6.80
CA LYS A 5 15.01 -2.64 6.55
C LYS A 5 14.05 -1.91 5.61
N ILE A 6 13.40 -0.87 6.09
CA ILE A 6 12.53 -0.02 5.29
C ILE A 6 13.36 1.09 4.65
N LYS A 7 13.25 1.23 3.33
CA LYS A 7 13.81 2.35 2.57
C LYS A 7 12.69 3.18 1.96
N LEU A 8 12.76 4.49 2.09
CA LEU A 8 11.78 5.44 1.59
C LEU A 8 12.38 6.21 0.42
N TYR A 9 11.61 6.31 -0.66
CA TYR A 9 11.96 7.03 -1.88
C TYR A 9 10.84 7.98 -2.27
N GLY A 10 11.17 9.04 -2.97
CA GLY A 10 10.23 10.06 -3.44
C GLY A 10 10.32 10.32 -4.93
N ASP A 11 9.73 11.44 -5.35
CA ASP A 11 9.62 11.83 -6.77
C ASP A 11 10.98 11.92 -7.47
N GLN A 12 12.00 12.45 -6.78
CA GLN A 12 13.32 12.66 -7.37
C GLN A 12 14.02 11.33 -7.67
N GLU A 13 14.03 10.42 -6.69
CA GLU A 13 14.60 9.10 -6.89
C GLU A 13 13.84 8.31 -7.95
N PHE A 14 12.52 8.53 -8.07
CA PHE A 14 11.70 7.87 -9.08
C PHE A 14 12.08 8.31 -10.50
N LEU A 15 12.33 9.59 -10.72
CA LEU A 15 12.78 10.11 -12.01
C LEU A 15 14.18 9.63 -12.43
N HIS A 16 14.97 9.12 -11.48
CA HIS A 16 16.36 8.71 -11.68
C HIS A 16 16.61 7.24 -11.31
N THR A 17 15.61 6.37 -11.50
CA THR A 17 15.62 4.98 -10.98
C THR A 17 16.69 4.06 -11.54
N GLY A 18 17.43 4.39 -12.57
CA GLY A 18 18.33 3.49 -13.32
C GLY A 18 19.42 2.72 -12.55
N ARG A 19 19.39 2.59 -11.20
CA ARG A 19 20.41 1.87 -10.41
C ARG A 19 19.91 1.27 -9.09
N LEU A 20 18.62 1.30 -8.81
CA LEU A 20 18.12 0.82 -7.52
C LEU A 20 17.99 -0.71 -7.51
N LYS A 21 18.61 -1.33 -6.52
CA LYS A 21 18.50 -2.79 -6.33
C LYS A 21 17.69 -3.08 -5.08
N LEU A 22 16.67 -3.92 -5.24
CA LEU A 22 15.95 -4.50 -4.12
C LEU A 22 16.77 -5.65 -3.53
N HIS A 23 16.97 -5.69 -2.22
CA HIS A 23 17.71 -6.74 -1.55
C HIS A 23 16.80 -7.57 -0.63
N THR A 24 17.19 -8.82 -0.38
CA THR A 24 16.50 -9.67 0.60
C THR A 24 16.60 -9.03 1.99
N GLY A 25 15.48 -8.98 2.72
CA GLY A 25 15.41 -8.31 4.02
C GLY A 25 15.20 -6.79 3.95
N GLU A 26 14.95 -6.26 2.73
CA GLU A 26 14.58 -4.87 2.53
C GLU A 26 13.16 -4.77 1.97
N ALA A 27 12.45 -3.72 2.35
CA ALA A 27 11.24 -3.26 1.68
C ALA A 27 11.43 -1.81 1.22
N HIS A 28 11.14 -1.57 -0.04
CA HIS A 28 11.22 -0.24 -0.65
C HIS A 28 9.83 0.36 -0.70
N ILE A 29 9.65 1.52 -0.09
CA ILE A 29 8.41 2.29 -0.12
C ILE A 29 8.64 3.54 -0.96
N TRP A 30 7.78 3.72 -1.95
CA TRP A 30 7.75 4.87 -2.85
C TRP A 30 6.59 5.76 -2.49
N LYS A 31 6.88 7.06 -2.29
CA LYS A 31 5.89 8.12 -2.03
C LYS A 31 5.93 9.08 -3.21
N LEU A 32 4.93 9.05 -4.06
CA LEU A 32 4.88 9.81 -5.30
C LEU A 32 3.70 10.78 -5.29
N ARG A 33 3.95 12.02 -5.64
CA ARG A 33 2.92 13.05 -5.81
C ARG A 33 2.47 13.05 -7.26
N TRP A 34 1.31 12.51 -7.51
CA TRP A 34 0.87 12.30 -8.89
C TRP A 34 0.80 13.59 -9.71
N ARG A 35 0.43 14.73 -9.14
CA ARG A 35 0.38 16.03 -9.85
C ARG A 35 1.77 16.54 -10.25
N GLU A 36 2.76 16.37 -9.40
CA GLU A 36 4.15 16.80 -9.67
C GLU A 36 4.77 16.02 -10.85
N LEU A 37 4.26 14.82 -11.10
CA LEU A 37 4.71 13.91 -12.14
C LEU A 37 3.67 13.73 -13.26
N GLU A 38 2.70 14.62 -13.40
CA GLU A 38 1.55 14.46 -14.31
C GLU A 38 1.99 14.23 -15.77
N ARG A 39 2.85 15.10 -16.28
CA ARG A 39 3.39 14.96 -17.65
C ARG A 39 4.18 13.68 -17.83
N PHE A 40 4.87 13.23 -16.79
CA PHE A 40 5.59 11.97 -16.82
C PHE A 40 4.63 10.79 -16.97
N TRP A 41 3.52 10.77 -16.23
CA TRP A 41 2.53 9.71 -16.36
C TRP A 41 1.90 9.67 -17.74
N GLU A 42 1.56 10.84 -18.32
CA GLU A 42 1.01 10.95 -19.67
C GLU A 42 1.96 10.40 -20.73
N GLN A 43 3.25 10.69 -20.63
CA GLN A 43 4.27 10.17 -21.55
C GLN A 43 4.46 8.64 -21.46
N HIS A 44 4.07 8.03 -20.34
CA HIS A 44 4.28 6.60 -20.08
C HIS A 44 2.98 5.75 -20.14
N ILE A 45 1.88 6.31 -20.65
CA ILE A 45 0.61 5.59 -20.82
C ILE A 45 0.76 4.32 -21.67
N SER A 46 1.71 4.28 -22.60
CA SER A 46 1.99 3.12 -23.42
C SER A 46 2.43 1.87 -22.65
N LEU A 47 2.83 2.00 -21.39
CA LEU A 47 3.10 0.87 -20.48
C LEU A 47 1.83 0.14 -20.03
N LEU A 48 0.66 0.76 -20.17
CA LEU A 48 -0.61 0.19 -19.77
C LEU A 48 -1.17 -0.71 -20.88
N ASP A 49 -1.83 -1.78 -20.47
CA ASP A 49 -2.56 -2.62 -21.39
C ASP A 49 -3.95 -2.03 -21.71
N LYS A 50 -4.65 -2.67 -22.65
CA LYS A 50 -5.96 -2.22 -23.13
C LYS A 50 -7.01 -2.18 -22.01
N GLU A 51 -7.00 -3.18 -21.09
CA GLU A 51 -7.95 -3.25 -19.99
C GLU A 51 -7.70 -2.10 -18.99
N GLU A 52 -6.44 -1.83 -18.68
CA GLU A 52 -6.03 -0.74 -17.79
C GLU A 52 -6.40 0.63 -18.38
N CYS A 53 -6.18 0.84 -19.68
CA CYS A 53 -6.59 2.07 -20.37
C CYS A 53 -8.12 2.24 -20.38
N GLN A 54 -8.87 1.18 -20.66
CA GLN A 54 -10.34 1.20 -20.62
C GLN A 54 -10.84 1.51 -19.21
N LYS A 55 -10.22 0.92 -18.16
CA LYS A 55 -10.58 1.22 -16.78
C LYS A 55 -10.29 2.67 -16.42
N ALA A 56 -9.15 3.21 -16.84
CA ALA A 56 -8.82 4.63 -16.64
C ALA A 56 -9.86 5.56 -17.27
N GLY A 57 -10.39 5.20 -18.45
CA GLY A 57 -11.43 5.97 -19.14
C GLY A 57 -12.81 5.96 -18.46
N ARG A 58 -13.05 5.05 -17.49
CA ARG A 58 -14.33 4.97 -16.76
C ARG A 58 -14.38 5.85 -15.50
N TYR A 59 -13.25 6.41 -15.06
CA TYR A 59 -13.26 7.30 -13.91
C TYR A 59 -13.97 8.61 -14.24
N ARG A 60 -14.89 9.02 -13.37
CA ARG A 60 -15.66 10.26 -13.50
C ARG A 60 -14.80 11.49 -13.24
N PHE A 61 -13.94 11.41 -12.22
CA PHE A 61 -13.09 12.51 -11.80
C PHE A 61 -11.67 12.35 -12.34
N TYR A 62 -11.11 13.46 -12.79
CA TYR A 62 -9.77 13.50 -13.37
C TYR A 62 -8.70 13.02 -12.41
N GLU A 63 -8.78 13.46 -11.17
CA GLU A 63 -7.84 13.09 -10.11
C GLU A 63 -7.82 11.57 -9.84
N ASP A 64 -8.98 10.92 -9.83
CA ASP A 64 -9.08 9.47 -9.65
C ASP A 64 -8.43 8.72 -10.82
N LYS A 65 -8.71 9.20 -12.04
CA LYS A 65 -8.05 8.69 -13.24
C LYS A 65 -6.54 8.81 -13.14
N MET A 66 -6.04 9.99 -12.76
CA MET A 66 -4.59 10.23 -12.68
C MET A 66 -3.93 9.43 -11.58
N ARG A 67 -4.55 9.30 -10.40
CA ARG A 67 -4.06 8.41 -9.32
C ARG A 67 -3.97 6.96 -9.78
N TYR A 68 -4.98 6.48 -10.48
CA TYR A 68 -4.98 5.13 -11.04
C TYR A 68 -3.85 4.93 -12.06
N LEU A 69 -3.70 5.84 -13.03
CA LEU A 69 -2.65 5.80 -14.05
C LEU A 69 -1.27 5.84 -13.39
N ALA A 70 -1.03 6.82 -12.53
CA ALA A 70 0.25 6.99 -11.82
C ALA A 70 0.62 5.72 -11.03
N GLY A 71 -0.33 5.14 -10.30
CA GLY A 71 -0.09 3.92 -9.54
C GLY A 71 0.29 2.73 -10.42
N LYS A 72 -0.40 2.54 -11.55
CA LYS A 72 -0.13 1.44 -12.49
C LYS A 72 1.21 1.60 -13.19
N ILE A 73 1.48 2.80 -13.71
CA ILE A 73 2.73 3.11 -14.39
C ILE A 73 3.91 2.97 -13.43
N ALA A 74 3.83 3.55 -12.23
CA ALA A 74 4.88 3.47 -11.22
C ALA A 74 5.21 2.01 -10.87
N VAL A 75 4.21 1.17 -10.61
CA VAL A 75 4.43 -0.24 -10.30
C VAL A 75 5.09 -0.99 -11.45
N LYS A 76 4.65 -0.78 -12.69
CA LYS A 76 5.23 -1.44 -13.86
C LYS A 76 6.69 -1.00 -14.09
N MET A 77 6.99 0.29 -13.97
CA MET A 77 8.36 0.81 -14.10
C MET A 77 9.28 0.26 -13.03
N LEU A 78 8.84 0.26 -11.78
CA LEU A 78 9.64 -0.24 -10.65
C LEU A 78 9.85 -1.76 -10.72
N LEU A 79 8.83 -2.53 -11.14
CA LEU A 79 9.01 -3.97 -11.40
C LEU A 79 10.01 -4.21 -12.53
N LYS A 80 9.95 -3.44 -13.62
CA LYS A 80 10.94 -3.49 -14.69
C LYS A 80 12.34 -3.20 -14.16
N GLU A 81 12.50 -2.13 -13.38
CA GLU A 81 13.79 -1.74 -12.78
C GLU A 81 14.36 -2.84 -11.87
N TYR A 82 13.55 -3.39 -10.95
CA TYR A 82 13.98 -4.41 -10.00
C TYR A 82 14.23 -5.79 -10.63
N SER A 83 13.53 -6.13 -11.70
CA SER A 83 13.60 -7.46 -12.32
C SER A 83 14.45 -7.51 -13.58
N GLY A 84 14.65 -6.39 -14.27
CA GLY A 84 15.25 -6.33 -15.59
C GLY A 84 14.36 -6.87 -16.71
N VAL A 85 13.06 -7.13 -16.42
CA VAL A 85 12.10 -7.63 -17.42
C VAL A 85 11.41 -6.46 -18.11
N ASP A 86 11.49 -6.43 -19.44
CA ASP A 86 10.95 -5.29 -20.21
C ASP A 86 9.43 -5.18 -20.17
N LYS A 87 8.74 -6.30 -20.30
CA LYS A 87 7.26 -6.33 -20.36
C LYS A 87 6.67 -6.83 -19.05
N ILE A 88 6.05 -5.92 -18.30
CA ILE A 88 5.37 -6.23 -17.04
C ILE A 88 3.86 -6.35 -17.29
N VAL A 89 3.30 -7.52 -17.00
CA VAL A 89 1.85 -7.77 -17.03
C VAL A 89 1.36 -8.03 -15.62
N LEU A 90 0.50 -7.16 -15.12
CA LEU A 90 -0.09 -7.30 -13.78
C LEU A 90 -1.34 -8.18 -13.86
N GLN A 91 -1.45 -9.08 -12.91
CA GLN A 91 -2.60 -9.98 -12.75
C GLN A 91 -3.37 -9.61 -11.49
N LYS A 92 -4.63 -10.04 -11.41
CA LYS A 92 -5.49 -9.85 -10.23
C LYS A 92 -5.71 -11.18 -9.52
N GLY A 93 -5.44 -11.21 -8.23
CA GLY A 93 -5.81 -12.32 -7.36
C GLY A 93 -7.32 -12.36 -7.07
N LYS A 94 -7.75 -13.39 -6.36
CA LYS A 94 -9.18 -13.67 -6.03
C LYS A 94 -9.92 -12.46 -5.47
N TYR A 95 -9.26 -11.64 -4.64
CA TYR A 95 -9.85 -10.46 -3.99
C TYR A 95 -9.35 -9.14 -4.58
N GLY A 96 -8.87 -9.16 -5.84
CA GLY A 96 -8.45 -7.96 -6.56
C GLY A 96 -7.04 -7.44 -6.25
N LYS A 97 -6.30 -8.05 -5.31
CA LYS A 97 -4.89 -7.70 -5.08
C LYS A 97 -4.09 -7.97 -6.35
N LEU A 98 -3.35 -6.95 -6.78
CA LEU A 98 -2.46 -7.08 -7.93
C LEU A 98 -1.23 -7.90 -7.57
N TYR A 99 -0.79 -8.72 -8.50
CA TYR A 99 0.49 -9.43 -8.43
C TYR A 99 1.15 -9.49 -9.79
N TRP A 100 2.43 -9.75 -9.79
CA TRP A 100 3.22 -10.02 -10.98
C TRP A 100 3.92 -11.36 -10.82
N GLN A 101 3.78 -12.22 -11.82
CA GLN A 101 4.43 -13.51 -11.84
C GLN A 101 5.84 -13.34 -12.40
N SER A 102 6.84 -13.49 -11.55
CA SER A 102 8.24 -13.44 -11.95
C SER A 102 8.56 -14.60 -12.90
N PRO A 103 9.37 -14.38 -13.96
CA PRO A 103 9.83 -15.43 -14.82
C PRO A 103 10.58 -16.55 -14.06
N PRO A 104 10.61 -17.79 -14.59
CA PRO A 104 11.38 -18.88 -13.99
C PRO A 104 12.85 -18.48 -13.76
N GLY A 105 13.39 -18.84 -12.60
CA GLY A 105 14.76 -18.50 -12.20
C GLY A 105 14.97 -17.12 -11.60
N GLN A 106 13.99 -16.23 -11.68
CA GLN A 106 14.04 -14.92 -11.02
C GLN A 106 13.47 -14.96 -9.60
N ARG A 107 13.88 -13.99 -8.78
CA ARG A 107 13.32 -13.83 -7.44
C ARG A 107 11.91 -13.26 -7.54
N GLU A 108 11.01 -13.82 -6.78
CA GLU A 108 9.63 -13.31 -6.66
C GLU A 108 9.63 -11.93 -6.00
N ILE A 109 9.09 -10.94 -6.70
CA ILE A 109 8.86 -9.60 -6.16
C ILE A 109 7.40 -9.48 -5.78
N THR A 110 7.16 -9.23 -4.51
CA THR A 110 5.84 -8.89 -3.98
C THR A 110 5.71 -7.38 -3.92
N PHE A 111 4.53 -6.88 -4.16
CA PHE A 111 4.25 -5.45 -4.07
C PHE A 111 2.81 -5.17 -3.64
N ASN A 112 2.57 -3.94 -3.22
CA ASN A 112 1.24 -3.41 -3.01
C ASN A 112 1.21 -1.91 -3.31
N LEU A 113 0.01 -1.39 -3.56
CA LEU A 113 -0.27 -0.04 -4.03
C LEU A 113 -1.45 0.55 -3.26
N SER A 114 -1.35 1.81 -2.88
CA SER A 114 -2.47 2.62 -2.39
C SER A 114 -2.34 4.06 -2.88
N HIS A 115 -3.46 4.76 -2.95
CA HIS A 115 -3.47 6.19 -3.31
C HIS A 115 -4.63 6.92 -2.63
N SER A 116 -4.37 8.15 -2.20
CA SER A 116 -5.37 9.06 -1.63
C SER A 116 -4.91 10.51 -1.80
N GLY A 117 -5.84 11.42 -2.05
CA GLY A 117 -5.54 12.83 -2.27
C GLY A 117 -4.45 13.04 -3.32
N LYS A 118 -3.34 13.65 -2.94
CA LYS A 118 -2.19 13.92 -3.83
C LYS A 118 -1.15 12.80 -3.92
N TRP A 119 -1.31 11.72 -3.12
CA TRP A 119 -0.29 10.69 -2.98
C TRP A 119 -0.65 9.38 -3.67
N VAL A 120 0.37 8.77 -4.24
CA VAL A 120 0.42 7.39 -4.68
C VAL A 120 1.57 6.72 -3.95
N LEU A 121 1.28 5.66 -3.20
CA LEU A 121 2.26 4.90 -2.45
C LEU A 121 2.37 3.49 -2.99
N ALA A 122 3.59 3.00 -3.15
CA ALA A 122 3.85 1.61 -3.51
C ALA A 122 4.93 1.02 -2.61
N ILE A 123 4.79 -0.26 -2.26
CA ILE A 123 5.77 -1.02 -1.48
C ILE A 123 6.21 -2.26 -2.26
N PHE A 124 7.50 -2.58 -2.19
CA PHE A 124 8.11 -3.75 -2.85
C PHE A 124 9.01 -4.50 -1.87
N ALA A 125 8.98 -5.83 -1.93
CA ALA A 125 9.88 -6.71 -1.19
C ALA A 125 10.12 -8.01 -1.96
N TYR A 126 11.16 -8.77 -1.60
CA TYR A 126 11.35 -10.13 -2.09
C TYR A 126 10.66 -11.17 -1.21
N ARG A 127 9.69 -11.92 -1.77
CA ARG A 127 9.04 -13.10 -1.14
C ARG A 127 8.42 -12.87 0.24
N GLN A 128 8.29 -11.63 0.71
CA GLN A 128 7.54 -11.28 1.90
C GLN A 128 6.20 -10.68 1.53
N ALA A 129 5.15 -11.06 2.23
CA ALA A 129 3.88 -10.39 2.05
C ALA A 129 4.00 -8.94 2.54
N VAL A 130 3.57 -8.01 1.69
CA VAL A 130 3.57 -6.58 1.96
C VAL A 130 2.23 -5.96 1.60
N GLY A 131 1.84 -4.94 2.35
CA GLY A 131 0.69 -4.10 2.08
C GLY A 131 0.98 -2.67 2.47
N ILE A 132 0.31 -1.74 1.83
CA ILE A 132 0.45 -0.31 2.10
C ILE A 132 -0.91 0.34 1.99
N ASP A 133 -1.17 1.29 2.88
CA ASP A 133 -2.35 2.13 2.78
C ASP A 133 -2.01 3.59 3.09
N VAL A 134 -2.76 4.50 2.46
CA VAL A 134 -2.71 5.94 2.68
C VAL A 134 -4.12 6.50 2.60
N GLN A 135 -4.48 7.33 3.59
CA GLN A 135 -5.75 8.02 3.67
C GLN A 135 -5.50 9.50 3.91
N GLU A 136 -6.09 10.36 3.09
CA GLU A 136 -6.14 11.79 3.35
C GLU A 136 -7.03 12.03 4.57
N MET A 137 -6.50 12.73 5.57
CA MET A 137 -7.28 13.07 6.76
C MET A 137 -8.19 14.25 6.44
N GLY A 138 -9.49 13.99 6.44
CA GLY A 138 -10.54 14.97 6.22
C GLY A 138 -11.71 14.71 7.16
N GLU A 139 -12.72 15.55 7.12
CA GLU A 139 -13.93 15.34 7.88
C GLU A 139 -14.64 14.06 7.45
N ILE A 140 -14.94 13.19 8.40
CA ILE A 140 -15.73 11.96 8.22
C ILE A 140 -16.81 11.99 9.30
N PRO A 141 -17.98 12.57 9.01
CA PRO A 141 -19.03 12.74 10.03
C PRO A 141 -19.42 11.42 10.72
N GLU A 142 -19.42 10.32 9.98
CA GLU A 142 -19.85 9.01 10.48
C GLU A 142 -18.70 8.13 10.99
N TYR A 143 -17.51 8.70 11.28
CA TYR A 143 -16.32 7.89 11.65
C TYR A 143 -16.55 6.99 12.86
N MET A 144 -17.36 7.39 13.83
CA MET A 144 -17.70 6.57 15.00
C MET A 144 -18.60 5.38 14.66
N GLU A 145 -19.53 5.56 13.72
CA GLU A 145 -20.36 4.46 13.23
C GLU A 145 -19.51 3.45 12.44
N ILE A 146 -18.63 3.96 11.59
CA ILE A 146 -17.67 3.12 10.86
C ILE A 146 -16.76 2.36 11.84
N ALA A 147 -16.24 3.03 12.88
CA ALA A 147 -15.42 2.38 13.89
C ALA A 147 -16.16 1.22 14.59
N LYS A 148 -17.41 1.44 15.00
CA LYS A 148 -18.25 0.40 15.63
C LYS A 148 -18.50 -0.82 14.73
N ASN A 149 -18.55 -0.61 13.42
CA ASN A 149 -18.82 -1.67 12.47
C ASN A 149 -17.56 -2.45 12.02
N PHE A 150 -16.38 -1.84 12.10
CA PHE A 150 -15.17 -2.40 11.49
C PHE A 150 -14.02 -2.62 12.46
N PHE A 151 -13.99 -1.94 13.61
CA PHE A 151 -12.87 -2.05 14.55
C PHE A 151 -13.23 -2.95 15.73
N THR A 152 -12.21 -3.32 16.50
CA THR A 152 -12.44 -4.04 17.75
C THR A 152 -13.07 -3.10 18.79
N GLU A 153 -13.75 -3.67 19.78
CA GLU A 153 -14.34 -2.89 20.88
C GLU A 153 -13.30 -1.99 21.57
N GLU A 154 -12.08 -2.49 21.78
CA GLU A 154 -10.99 -1.73 22.41
C GLU A 154 -10.54 -0.54 21.58
N GLU A 155 -10.38 -0.70 20.26
CA GLU A 155 -10.01 0.39 19.35
C GLU A 155 -11.13 1.42 19.24
N THR A 156 -12.38 0.96 19.20
CA THR A 156 -13.56 1.82 19.18
C THR A 156 -13.68 2.63 20.47
N ALA A 157 -13.45 2.01 21.63
CA ALA A 157 -13.44 2.70 22.93
C ALA A 157 -12.35 3.77 22.99
N GLU A 158 -11.13 3.49 22.54
CA GLU A 158 -10.03 4.46 22.50
C GLU A 158 -10.37 5.67 21.61
N ILE A 159 -10.98 5.44 20.43
CA ILE A 159 -11.41 6.52 19.54
C ILE A 159 -12.49 7.36 20.21
N GLN A 160 -13.46 6.73 20.88
CA GLN A 160 -14.54 7.40 21.58
C GLN A 160 -14.05 8.24 22.76
N GLU A 161 -13.14 7.70 23.58
CA GLU A 161 -12.56 8.42 24.73
C GLU A 161 -11.75 9.64 24.31
N THR A 162 -11.05 9.55 23.18
CA THR A 162 -10.19 10.63 22.68
C THR A 162 -10.90 11.57 21.72
N GLU A 163 -12.10 11.22 21.24
CA GLU A 163 -12.84 11.91 20.18
C GLU A 163 -11.96 12.19 18.94
N SER A 164 -10.99 11.29 18.67
CA SER A 164 -9.90 11.54 17.74
C SER A 164 -10.17 10.93 16.38
N LEU A 165 -10.55 11.78 15.42
CA LEU A 165 -10.61 11.41 14.01
C LEU A 165 -9.22 11.01 13.44
N GLU A 166 -8.14 11.60 13.97
CA GLU A 166 -6.78 11.21 13.62
C GLU A 166 -6.51 9.75 14.02
N ARG A 167 -6.91 9.35 15.24
CA ARG A 167 -6.76 7.98 15.72
C ARG A 167 -7.58 6.99 14.87
N PHE A 168 -8.80 7.36 14.51
CA PHE A 168 -9.63 6.60 13.58
C PHE A 168 -8.88 6.35 12.24
N ASN A 169 -8.37 7.40 11.61
CA ASN A 169 -7.64 7.29 10.34
C ASN A 169 -6.36 6.45 10.48
N GLN A 170 -5.65 6.56 11.60
CA GLN A 170 -4.45 5.73 11.88
C GLN A 170 -4.81 4.25 11.97
N TYR A 171 -5.87 3.89 12.70
CA TYR A 171 -6.35 2.50 12.78
C TYR A 171 -6.81 2.00 11.42
N TRP A 172 -7.58 2.80 10.69
CA TRP A 172 -8.05 2.45 9.36
C TRP A 172 -6.88 2.12 8.42
N ALA A 173 -5.95 3.05 8.27
CA ALA A 173 -4.80 2.86 7.39
C ALA A 173 -3.91 1.67 7.80
N ALA A 174 -3.69 1.47 9.11
CA ALA A 174 -2.90 0.35 9.61
C ALA A 174 -3.58 -1.01 9.34
N LYS A 175 -4.90 -1.09 9.57
CA LYS A 175 -5.69 -2.30 9.32
C LYS A 175 -5.80 -2.60 7.84
N GLU A 176 -6.09 -1.61 6.99
CA GLU A 176 -6.11 -1.75 5.55
C GLU A 176 -4.74 -2.22 5.00
N ALA A 177 -3.64 -1.65 5.47
CA ALA A 177 -2.32 -2.09 5.07
C ALA A 177 -2.10 -3.58 5.37
N TYR A 178 -2.55 -4.06 6.55
CA TYR A 178 -2.44 -5.46 6.91
C TYR A 178 -3.33 -6.37 6.05
N LEU A 179 -4.59 -6.00 5.83
CA LEU A 179 -5.51 -6.75 4.95
C LEU A 179 -5.00 -6.81 3.51
N LYS A 180 -4.43 -5.71 2.99
CA LYS A 180 -3.78 -5.66 1.69
C LYS A 180 -2.54 -6.56 1.63
N ALA A 181 -1.77 -6.66 2.72
CA ALA A 181 -0.66 -7.60 2.79
C ALA A 181 -1.14 -9.05 2.72
N LEU A 182 -2.20 -9.39 3.45
CA LEU A 182 -2.83 -10.71 3.41
C LEU A 182 -3.53 -11.02 2.08
N GLY A 183 -3.92 -9.98 1.33
CA GLY A 183 -4.62 -10.11 0.05
C GLY A 183 -6.07 -10.58 0.17
N ILE A 184 -6.72 -10.36 1.32
CA ILE A 184 -8.09 -10.81 1.59
C ILE A 184 -9.15 -9.70 1.42
N GLY A 185 -8.70 -8.43 1.31
CA GLY A 185 -9.59 -7.28 1.24
C GLY A 185 -10.49 -7.14 2.48
N LEU A 186 -11.55 -6.36 2.39
CA LEU A 186 -12.53 -6.14 3.46
C LEU A 186 -13.51 -7.30 3.69
N ASN A 187 -13.42 -8.38 2.92
CA ASN A 187 -14.42 -9.46 2.95
C ASN A 187 -14.55 -10.19 4.30
N LYS A 188 -13.53 -10.10 5.14
CA LYS A 188 -13.54 -10.69 6.50
C LYS A 188 -13.88 -9.69 7.60
N GLY A 189 -14.16 -8.42 7.26
CA GLY A 189 -14.17 -7.36 8.25
C GLY A 189 -12.75 -6.99 8.72
N MET A 190 -12.66 -6.13 9.73
CA MET A 190 -11.39 -5.71 10.33
C MET A 190 -11.34 -6.00 11.84
N ASP A 191 -12.42 -6.50 12.42
CA ASP A 191 -12.63 -6.72 13.86
C ASP A 191 -11.96 -7.99 14.40
N PHE A 192 -11.51 -8.90 13.53
CA PHE A 192 -10.84 -10.14 13.95
C PHE A 192 -9.41 -9.94 14.46
N PHE A 193 -8.87 -8.73 14.39
CA PHE A 193 -7.57 -8.34 14.93
C PHE A 193 -7.57 -6.88 15.38
N SER A 194 -6.69 -6.55 16.32
CA SER A 194 -6.43 -5.17 16.72
C SER A 194 -5.01 -4.73 16.39
N VAL A 195 -4.80 -3.42 16.40
CA VAL A 195 -3.48 -2.79 16.20
C VAL A 195 -3.06 -2.09 17.47
N ARG A 196 -1.92 -2.50 18.05
CA ARG A 196 -1.33 -1.85 19.24
C ARG A 196 0.16 -1.64 19.04
N LYS A 197 0.63 -0.41 19.27
CA LYS A 197 2.06 -0.06 19.17
C LYS A 197 2.72 -0.61 17.89
N ASN A 198 2.07 -0.44 16.75
CA ASN A 198 2.52 -0.93 15.44
C ASN A 198 2.69 -2.47 15.35
N ARG A 199 1.92 -3.21 16.15
CA ARG A 199 1.81 -4.66 16.12
C ARG A 199 0.39 -5.09 15.81
N VAL A 200 0.26 -6.21 15.13
CA VAL A 200 -1.00 -6.89 14.90
C VAL A 200 -1.26 -7.84 16.07
N ILE A 201 -2.45 -7.77 16.64
CA ILE A 201 -2.90 -8.63 17.73
C ILE A 201 -4.05 -9.49 17.23
N GLU A 202 -3.88 -10.79 17.22
CA GLU A 202 -4.94 -11.75 16.89
C GLU A 202 -5.20 -12.65 18.11
N ASN A 203 -6.47 -12.84 18.49
CA ASN A 203 -6.86 -13.65 19.65
C ASN A 203 -6.09 -13.25 20.93
N GLY A 204 -5.93 -11.95 21.18
CA GLY A 204 -5.23 -11.40 22.35
C GLY A 204 -3.71 -11.57 22.35
N LYS A 205 -3.12 -12.10 21.28
CA LYS A 205 -1.67 -12.36 21.19
C LYS A 205 -1.06 -11.58 20.02
N VAL A 206 0.17 -11.11 20.21
CA VAL A 206 0.94 -10.49 19.12
C VAL A 206 1.13 -11.50 18.01
N LYS A 207 0.69 -11.15 16.80
CA LYS A 207 0.91 -11.93 15.59
C LYS A 207 2.39 -11.91 15.24
N SER A 208 3.10 -12.99 15.54
CA SER A 208 4.52 -13.09 15.23
C SER A 208 4.77 -13.01 13.72
N GLY A 209 5.91 -12.44 13.33
CA GLY A 209 6.29 -12.30 11.93
C GLY A 209 5.54 -11.17 11.19
N TRP A 210 4.80 -10.31 11.86
CA TRP A 210 4.17 -9.14 11.26
C TRP A 210 4.53 -7.86 11.99
N LYS A 211 4.77 -6.81 11.22
CA LYS A 211 5.03 -5.48 11.74
C LYS A 211 4.38 -4.41 10.87
N LEU A 212 3.87 -3.39 11.53
CA LEU A 212 3.32 -2.19 10.91
C LEU A 212 4.34 -1.06 11.03
N TYR A 213 4.47 -0.30 9.97
CA TYR A 213 5.38 0.84 9.88
C TYR A 213 4.58 2.08 9.53
N PRO A 214 4.45 3.06 10.43
CA PRO A 214 3.84 4.34 10.09
C PRO A 214 4.72 5.07 9.08
N ILE A 215 4.09 5.71 8.10
CA ILE A 215 4.74 6.52 7.07
C ILE A 215 4.34 7.96 7.33
N LEU A 216 5.29 8.80 7.69
CA LEU A 216 5.01 10.19 8.03
C LEU A 216 4.73 11.00 6.76
N ILE A 217 3.50 11.46 6.64
CA ILE A 217 3.01 12.36 5.61
C ILE A 217 2.06 13.34 6.28
N LYS A 218 2.36 14.63 6.15
CA LYS A 218 1.51 15.68 6.75
C LYS A 218 0.08 15.58 6.19
N ASP A 219 -0.91 15.65 7.04
CA ASP A 219 -2.35 15.62 6.74
C ASP A 219 -2.83 14.26 6.17
N TYR A 220 -2.05 13.18 6.37
CA TYR A 220 -2.40 11.81 5.96
C TYR A 220 -2.10 10.79 7.04
N ALA A 221 -2.94 9.78 7.15
CA ALA A 221 -2.63 8.54 7.84
C ALA A 221 -2.09 7.54 6.82
N ALA A 222 -0.87 7.03 7.02
CA ALA A 222 -0.28 6.07 6.11
C ALA A 222 0.53 5.00 6.84
N TYR A 223 0.35 3.73 6.43
CA TYR A 223 0.99 2.58 7.03
C TYR A 223 1.44 1.57 5.98
N ALA A 224 2.55 0.91 6.28
CA ALA A 224 2.97 -0.30 5.61
C ALA A 224 2.89 -1.50 6.56
N ALA A 225 2.36 -2.61 6.10
CA ALA A 225 2.39 -3.90 6.78
C ALA A 225 3.39 -4.81 6.08
N VAL A 226 4.30 -5.41 6.84
CA VAL A 226 5.35 -6.27 6.30
C VAL A 226 5.41 -7.57 7.08
N GLN A 227 5.46 -8.68 6.35
CA GLN A 227 5.75 -9.99 6.92
C GLN A 227 7.26 -10.14 7.12
N GLU A 228 7.70 -10.15 8.37
CA GLU A 228 9.08 -10.42 8.73
C GLU A 228 9.25 -11.94 8.86
N LYS A 229 10.08 -12.57 8.02
CA LYS A 229 10.34 -14.01 8.15
C LYS A 229 11.06 -14.29 9.47
N GLY A 230 10.51 -15.21 10.27
CA GLY A 230 11.27 -15.95 11.26
C GLY A 230 12.37 -16.77 10.55
N ARG A 231 13.45 -17.03 11.25
CA ARG A 231 14.42 -18.04 10.85
C ARG A 231 13.77 -19.39 10.78
#